data_6a473c8a17f80cd7e8886cb647518e54
#
_entry.id   6a473c8a17f80cd7e8886cb647518e54
#
_cell.length_a   1.000
_cell.length_b   1.000
_cell.length_c   1.000
_cell.angle_alpha   90.00
_cell.angle_beta   90.00
_cell.angle_gamma   90.00
#
_symmetry.space_group_name_H-M   'P 1'
#
loop_
_entity.id
_entity.type
_entity.pdbx_description
1 polymer ?
#
loop_
_entity_poly.entity_id
_entity_poly.type
_entity_poly.pdbx_seq_one_letter_code
_entity_poly.pdbx_strand_id
1 'polypeptide(L)'
;MTLSPLKWWQSGIIYQIYPRSFQDSGHDGVGDLKGVTSRLGYLESLGVTAIWFSPIFTSPMKDFGYDVADYKNIDPLFGNLEDFDELVQEAHGRGLKVMLDFVPNHSSDEHEWFKEARSSRDNPKRDWYMWRDPSPDGGLPNNWKSFFGGDAWTFDAHTGQYYLHQFVSGQPELNWANPEVRQEMADTLRFWMRRGVDGFRVDVFWLLAKDPEYRDEPRNPGWRPGQPEHNSLLHIYTQDLPVTHRYVAEMRSALDEFEDRMMVGEIYLPIDKLLTYAGTPEAPECHMPFNFHLILTPWNAADVRKLVDEYDAAVNASGSWPNWVLGNHDQHRFATRVGKGQYRVAQTLLLTLRGTPTVYYGDEIGMEDGYIPPSRVVDPAALGQPDVAAAGRDPERTPMQWDATPHAGFTFRNAEPWLPVAENFTAVNVAAQENDQGSDLNYFRALTKLRQGSEALTAGNYRSLDTGTGMPMQQGATALTGGSFQNVRPGTGVFGFVREAGEERVLVLLNFGTEDVALNLPELHGAALLLSSHGGDGMNSGRAEVLRGNEAQIWRVG
;
A
#
# COMPACT_ATOMS: atom_id res chain seq x y z
N MET A 1 -25.74 1.15 23.91
CA MET A 1 -25.31 -0.07 23.20
C MET A 1 -23.82 -0.16 23.37
N THR A 2 -23.31 -1.18 24.05
CA THR A 2 -21.86 -1.44 24.09
C THR A 2 -21.44 -1.83 22.68
N LEU A 3 -20.61 -0.99 22.05
CA LEU A 3 -19.98 -1.34 20.78
C LEU A 3 -19.21 -2.66 20.96
N SER A 4 -19.35 -3.58 20.02
CA SER A 4 -18.48 -4.75 19.99
C SER A 4 -17.02 -4.28 19.96
N PRO A 5 -16.10 -4.96 20.68
CA PRO A 5 -14.71 -4.59 20.66
C PRO A 5 -14.18 -4.61 19.21
N LEU A 6 -13.39 -3.60 18.86
CA LEU A 6 -12.77 -3.54 17.52
C LEU A 6 -11.89 -4.76 17.28
N LYS A 7 -11.88 -5.23 16.06
CA LYS A 7 -10.94 -6.25 15.59
C LYS A 7 -9.52 -5.66 15.56
N TRP A 8 -8.50 -6.52 15.64
CA TRP A 8 -7.10 -6.10 15.61
C TRP A 8 -6.75 -5.23 14.39
N TRP A 9 -7.32 -5.56 13.22
CA TRP A 9 -7.11 -4.82 11.99
C TRP A 9 -7.86 -3.49 11.94
N GLN A 10 -8.87 -3.28 12.77
CA GLN A 10 -9.61 -2.02 12.88
C GLN A 10 -8.87 -0.99 13.76
N SER A 11 -8.40 -1.43 14.92
CA SER A 11 -7.70 -0.53 15.86
C SER A 11 -6.20 -0.42 15.60
N GLY A 12 -5.63 -1.38 14.87
CA GLY A 12 -4.21 -1.55 14.68
C GLY A 12 -3.58 -0.64 13.63
N ILE A 13 -2.27 -0.79 13.50
CA ILE A 13 -1.42 -0.16 12.49
C ILE A 13 -0.76 -1.28 11.71
N ILE A 14 -0.89 -1.26 10.38
CA ILE A 14 -0.23 -2.23 9.50
C ILE A 14 1.11 -1.63 9.05
N TYR A 15 2.18 -2.40 9.14
CA TYR A 15 3.51 -2.01 8.67
C TYR A 15 3.94 -2.90 7.50
N GLN A 16 4.12 -2.31 6.34
CA GLN A 16 4.56 -3.02 5.14
C GLN A 16 6.07 -3.21 5.15
N ILE A 17 6.50 -4.45 5.00
CA ILE A 17 7.90 -4.85 4.79
C ILE A 17 8.08 -5.22 3.32
N TYR A 18 9.07 -4.61 2.66
CA TYR A 18 9.60 -5.11 1.39
C TYR A 18 10.79 -6.02 1.70
N PRO A 19 10.63 -7.36 1.69
CA PRO A 19 11.58 -8.28 2.31
C PRO A 19 13.00 -8.11 1.79
N ARG A 20 13.15 -8.00 0.47
CA ARG A 20 14.45 -7.81 -0.21
C ARG A 20 15.28 -6.63 0.29
N SER A 21 14.61 -5.60 0.84
CA SER A 21 15.22 -4.34 1.25
C SER A 21 15.22 -4.11 2.75
N PHE A 22 14.71 -5.06 3.55
CA PHE A 22 14.55 -4.79 4.98
C PHE A 22 15.80 -5.13 5.79
N GLN A 23 16.29 -6.38 5.76
CA GLN A 23 17.52 -6.81 6.43
C GLN A 23 18.05 -8.08 5.78
N ASP A 24 19.30 -8.06 5.37
CA ASP A 24 20.03 -9.23 4.87
C ASP A 24 20.77 -9.92 6.02
N SER A 25 20.47 -11.21 6.24
CA SER A 25 21.20 -12.09 7.16
C SER A 25 22.10 -13.09 6.43
N GLY A 26 21.87 -13.27 5.11
CA GLY A 26 22.53 -14.24 4.24
C GLY A 26 23.87 -13.79 3.66
N HIS A 27 24.17 -12.49 3.71
CA HIS A 27 25.38 -11.86 3.16
C HIS A 27 25.43 -11.85 1.62
N ASP A 28 24.28 -11.88 0.96
CA ASP A 28 24.17 -11.87 -0.50
C ASP A 28 23.68 -10.54 -1.09
N GLY A 29 23.35 -9.58 -0.23
CA GLY A 29 22.86 -8.26 -0.61
C GLY A 29 21.35 -8.20 -0.78
N VAL A 30 20.61 -9.24 -0.42
CA VAL A 30 19.15 -9.32 -0.46
C VAL A 30 18.62 -9.62 0.93
N GLY A 31 17.63 -8.87 1.36
CA GLY A 31 16.97 -9.12 2.65
C GLY A 31 16.19 -10.43 2.67
N ASP A 32 16.07 -11.03 3.85
CA ASP A 32 15.52 -12.38 4.03
C ASP A 32 14.66 -12.50 5.31
N LEU A 33 13.97 -13.63 5.50
CA LEU A 33 13.08 -13.86 6.64
C LEU A 33 13.81 -13.86 7.98
N LYS A 34 15.02 -14.41 8.06
CA LYS A 34 15.84 -14.37 9.29
C LYS A 34 16.27 -12.96 9.63
N GLY A 35 16.59 -12.16 8.61
CA GLY A 35 16.85 -10.74 8.76
C GLY A 35 15.65 -10.02 9.36
N VAL A 36 14.42 -10.26 8.84
CA VAL A 36 13.20 -9.70 9.43
C VAL A 36 13.00 -10.20 10.86
N THR A 37 13.14 -11.49 11.12
CA THR A 37 13.02 -12.08 12.47
C THR A 37 13.94 -11.38 13.47
N SER A 38 15.18 -11.08 13.06
CA SER A 38 16.15 -10.34 13.90
C SER A 38 15.70 -8.91 14.26
N ARG A 39 14.77 -8.33 13.49
CA ARG A 39 14.25 -6.95 13.67
C ARG A 39 12.84 -6.89 14.27
N LEU A 40 12.23 -8.01 14.67
CA LEU A 40 10.89 -8.01 15.27
C LEU A 40 10.80 -7.16 16.54
N GLY A 41 11.86 -7.11 17.36
CA GLY A 41 11.91 -6.23 18.54
C GLY A 41 11.85 -4.74 18.18
N TYR A 42 12.45 -4.33 17.06
CA TYR A 42 12.31 -2.98 16.54
C TYR A 42 10.87 -2.69 16.14
N LEU A 43 10.23 -3.59 15.35
CA LEU A 43 8.84 -3.45 14.93
C LEU A 43 7.87 -3.37 16.10
N GLU A 44 8.06 -4.21 17.12
CA GLU A 44 7.32 -4.13 18.39
C GLU A 44 7.47 -2.73 19.04
N SER A 45 8.70 -2.18 19.06
CA SER A 45 8.99 -0.86 19.64
C SER A 45 8.34 0.31 18.89
N LEU A 46 7.97 0.12 17.63
CA LEU A 46 7.21 1.12 16.84
C LEU A 46 5.74 1.20 17.26
N GLY A 47 5.21 0.20 17.97
CA GLY A 47 3.80 0.12 18.32
C GLY A 47 2.91 -0.27 17.12
N VAL A 48 3.45 -0.94 16.11
CA VAL A 48 2.64 -1.50 15.02
C VAL A 48 1.96 -2.79 15.46
N THR A 49 0.84 -3.12 14.83
CA THR A 49 0.01 -4.27 15.23
C THR A 49 0.21 -5.46 14.30
N ALA A 50 0.44 -5.18 13.02
CA ALA A 50 0.62 -6.21 12.01
C ALA A 50 1.78 -5.85 11.07
N ILE A 51 2.47 -6.87 10.60
CA ILE A 51 3.47 -6.77 9.55
C ILE A 51 2.91 -7.42 8.27
N TRP A 52 2.95 -6.68 7.18
CA TRP A 52 2.58 -7.16 5.85
C TRP A 52 3.84 -7.32 5.00
N PHE A 53 4.06 -8.53 4.51
CA PHE A 53 5.16 -8.85 3.59
C PHE A 53 4.71 -8.69 2.14
N SER A 54 5.44 -7.89 1.33
CA SER A 54 5.41 -8.03 -0.13
C SER A 54 5.85 -9.45 -0.50
N PRO A 55 5.57 -9.96 -1.73
CA PRO A 55 5.63 -11.39 -2.01
C PRO A 55 6.94 -12.07 -1.63
N ILE A 56 6.81 -13.23 -0.98
CA ILE A 56 7.93 -14.11 -0.55
C ILE A 56 7.83 -15.53 -1.12
N PHE A 57 6.82 -15.78 -1.96
CA PHE A 57 6.61 -17.08 -2.57
C PHE A 57 7.66 -17.38 -3.62
N THR A 58 7.86 -18.67 -3.96
CA THR A 58 8.79 -19.07 -5.02
C THR A 58 8.49 -18.34 -6.32
N SER A 59 9.52 -17.67 -6.87
CA SER A 59 9.38 -16.82 -8.04
C SER A 59 10.68 -16.76 -8.83
N PRO A 60 10.67 -16.73 -10.17
CA PRO A 60 11.84 -16.39 -10.98
C PRO A 60 12.22 -14.91 -10.91
N MET A 61 11.50 -14.08 -10.14
CA MET A 61 11.80 -12.68 -9.87
C MET A 61 11.77 -11.75 -11.09
N LYS A 62 10.96 -12.07 -12.10
CA LYS A 62 10.75 -11.19 -13.27
C LYS A 62 10.04 -9.89 -12.90
N ASP A 63 9.22 -9.92 -11.84
CA ASP A 63 8.62 -8.77 -11.18
C ASP A 63 8.73 -8.90 -9.66
N PHE A 64 9.93 -9.22 -9.18
CA PHE A 64 10.35 -9.21 -7.78
C PHE A 64 9.41 -9.94 -6.81
N GLY A 65 8.85 -11.09 -7.24
CA GLY A 65 8.01 -11.95 -6.42
C GLY A 65 6.53 -11.94 -6.82
N TYR A 66 6.10 -10.94 -7.60
CA TYR A 66 4.73 -10.90 -8.13
C TYR A 66 4.48 -11.90 -9.26
N ASP A 67 5.52 -12.50 -9.83
CA ASP A 67 5.47 -13.63 -10.77
C ASP A 67 5.63 -14.95 -10.00
N VAL A 68 4.56 -15.42 -9.36
CA VAL A 68 4.57 -16.57 -8.46
C VAL A 68 4.68 -17.89 -9.21
N ALA A 69 5.72 -18.69 -8.92
CA ALA A 69 5.94 -20.01 -9.49
C ALA A 69 5.45 -21.17 -8.59
N ASP A 70 5.34 -20.94 -7.28
CA ASP A 70 4.73 -21.87 -6.31
C ASP A 70 4.13 -21.07 -5.16
N TYR A 71 2.80 -21.10 -5.04
CA TYR A 71 2.04 -20.35 -4.02
C TYR A 71 2.14 -20.94 -2.60
N LYS A 72 2.66 -22.14 -2.44
CA LYS A 72 2.67 -22.88 -1.16
C LYS A 72 4.08 -23.12 -0.63
N ASN A 73 5.07 -22.38 -1.18
CA ASN A 73 6.46 -22.47 -0.76
C ASN A 73 7.08 -21.06 -0.67
N ILE A 74 8.15 -20.94 0.10
CA ILE A 74 8.98 -19.73 0.21
C ILE A 74 10.08 -19.79 -0.83
N ASP A 75 10.37 -18.65 -1.46
CA ASP A 75 11.51 -18.55 -2.37
C ASP A 75 12.82 -18.76 -1.61
N PRO A 76 13.75 -19.59 -2.12
CA PRO A 76 15.05 -19.82 -1.48
C PRO A 76 15.87 -18.55 -1.23
N LEU A 77 15.61 -17.47 -1.97
CA LEU A 77 16.20 -16.16 -1.76
C LEU A 77 15.83 -15.57 -0.39
N PHE A 78 14.63 -15.86 0.10
CA PHE A 78 14.13 -15.35 1.37
C PHE A 78 14.25 -16.36 2.52
N GLY A 79 14.50 -17.63 2.23
CA GLY A 79 14.58 -18.70 3.20
C GLY A 79 13.73 -19.91 2.82
N ASN A 80 13.07 -20.51 3.79
CA ASN A 80 12.23 -21.70 3.61
C ASN A 80 11.01 -21.66 4.54
N LEU A 81 10.18 -22.71 4.50
CA LEU A 81 8.96 -22.80 5.31
C LEU A 81 9.26 -22.85 6.82
N GLU A 82 10.37 -23.45 7.23
CA GLU A 82 10.79 -23.49 8.63
C GLU A 82 11.17 -22.09 9.15
N ASP A 83 11.91 -21.32 8.35
CA ASP A 83 12.25 -19.93 8.65
C ASP A 83 10.99 -19.05 8.76
N PHE A 84 9.99 -19.32 7.93
CA PHE A 84 8.69 -18.64 8.00
C PHE A 84 7.90 -19.02 9.25
N ASP A 85 7.85 -20.30 9.61
CA ASP A 85 7.16 -20.77 10.82
C ASP A 85 7.79 -20.17 12.08
N GLU A 86 9.14 -20.06 12.14
CA GLU A 86 9.87 -19.38 13.21
C GLU A 86 9.50 -17.89 13.27
N LEU A 87 9.49 -17.19 12.15
CA LEU A 87 9.10 -15.79 12.07
C LEU A 87 7.67 -15.56 12.59
N VAL A 88 6.71 -16.38 12.18
CA VAL A 88 5.31 -16.29 12.63
C VAL A 88 5.21 -16.52 14.15
N GLN A 89 5.90 -17.53 14.65
CA GLN A 89 5.91 -17.84 16.09
C GLN A 89 6.50 -16.68 16.90
N GLU A 90 7.64 -16.13 16.48
CA GLU A 90 8.30 -15.01 17.15
C GLU A 90 7.48 -13.70 17.07
N ALA A 91 6.85 -13.44 15.93
CA ALA A 91 5.96 -12.29 15.74
C ALA A 91 4.74 -12.39 16.67
N HIS A 92 4.07 -13.54 16.70
CA HIS A 92 2.93 -13.80 17.59
C HIS A 92 3.33 -13.72 19.06
N GLY A 93 4.54 -14.21 19.43
CA GLY A 93 5.09 -14.09 20.79
C GLY A 93 5.25 -12.64 21.26
N ARG A 94 5.35 -11.68 20.31
CA ARG A 94 5.43 -10.23 20.55
C ARG A 94 4.10 -9.52 20.37
N GLY A 95 3.01 -10.25 20.09
CA GLY A 95 1.70 -9.68 19.80
C GLY A 95 1.54 -9.07 18.41
N LEU A 96 2.51 -9.30 17.50
CA LEU A 96 2.45 -8.86 16.11
C LEU A 96 1.67 -9.87 15.27
N LYS A 97 0.79 -9.38 14.41
CA LYS A 97 0.07 -10.15 13.40
C LYS A 97 0.90 -10.23 12.11
N VAL A 98 0.75 -11.33 11.37
CA VAL A 98 1.49 -11.56 10.12
C VAL A 98 0.52 -11.60 8.94
N MET A 99 0.78 -10.76 7.93
CA MET A 99 0.02 -10.69 6.69
C MET A 99 0.95 -10.99 5.50
N LEU A 100 0.43 -11.72 4.53
CA LEU A 100 1.13 -12.00 3.28
C LEU A 100 0.48 -11.27 2.10
N ASP A 101 1.30 -10.95 1.10
CA ASP A 101 0.80 -10.57 -0.20
C ASP A 101 0.28 -11.82 -0.93
N PHE A 102 -0.91 -11.75 -1.47
CA PHE A 102 -1.55 -12.82 -2.23
C PHE A 102 -1.84 -12.33 -3.64
N VAL A 103 -1.23 -12.98 -4.64
CA VAL A 103 -1.25 -12.57 -6.04
C VAL A 103 -2.17 -13.49 -6.85
N PRO A 104 -3.49 -13.25 -6.87
CA PRO A 104 -4.44 -14.18 -7.48
C PRO A 104 -4.69 -13.95 -8.97
N ASN A 105 -4.33 -12.78 -9.53
CA ASN A 105 -4.67 -12.41 -10.89
C ASN A 105 -3.87 -13.18 -11.95
N HIS A 106 -2.62 -13.48 -11.68
CA HIS A 106 -1.67 -14.13 -12.59
C HIS A 106 -0.71 -15.02 -11.81
N SER A 107 -0.01 -15.91 -12.51
CA SER A 107 1.12 -16.66 -11.96
C SER A 107 2.38 -16.37 -12.77
N SER A 108 3.51 -16.99 -12.40
CA SER A 108 4.67 -17.04 -13.26
C SER A 108 4.44 -17.93 -14.49
N ASP A 109 5.06 -17.59 -15.61
CA ASP A 109 5.20 -18.50 -16.76
C ASP A 109 6.06 -19.75 -16.43
N GLU A 110 6.75 -19.74 -15.28
CA GLU A 110 7.48 -20.89 -14.73
C GLU A 110 6.65 -21.71 -13.72
N HIS A 111 5.43 -21.31 -13.41
CA HIS A 111 4.52 -22.11 -12.60
C HIS A 111 4.16 -23.42 -13.31
N GLU A 112 4.10 -24.54 -12.58
CA GLU A 112 3.79 -25.85 -13.17
C GLU A 112 2.43 -25.85 -13.89
N TRP A 113 1.44 -25.11 -13.39
CA TRP A 113 0.14 -24.96 -14.05
C TRP A 113 0.27 -24.35 -15.45
N PHE A 114 1.12 -23.32 -15.61
CA PHE A 114 1.32 -22.69 -16.91
C PHE A 114 2.12 -23.58 -17.86
N LYS A 115 3.16 -24.27 -17.37
CA LYS A 115 3.93 -25.24 -18.16
C LYS A 115 3.04 -26.37 -18.69
N GLU A 116 2.14 -26.91 -17.85
CA GLU A 116 1.12 -27.86 -18.26
C GLU A 116 0.17 -27.24 -19.29
N ALA A 117 -0.43 -26.09 -18.99
CA ALA A 117 -1.37 -25.38 -19.88
C ALA A 117 -0.77 -25.10 -21.26
N ARG A 118 0.53 -24.79 -21.31
CA ARG A 118 1.28 -24.50 -22.53
C ARG A 118 1.68 -25.74 -23.31
N SER A 119 1.71 -26.91 -22.68
CA SER A 119 2.19 -28.15 -23.30
C SER A 119 1.32 -28.63 -24.47
N SER A 120 0.01 -28.36 -24.45
CA SER A 120 -0.94 -28.72 -25.50
C SER A 120 -2.22 -27.90 -25.38
N ARG A 121 -2.91 -27.66 -26.49
CA ARG A 121 -4.26 -27.08 -26.50
C ARG A 121 -5.30 -27.96 -25.79
N ASP A 122 -5.06 -29.27 -25.71
CA ASP A 122 -5.95 -30.24 -25.09
C ASP A 122 -5.56 -30.58 -23.64
N ASN A 123 -4.54 -29.93 -23.08
CA ASN A 123 -4.14 -30.16 -21.70
C ASN A 123 -5.27 -29.78 -20.73
N PRO A 124 -5.56 -30.57 -19.68
CA PRO A 124 -6.60 -30.24 -18.70
C PRO A 124 -6.44 -28.86 -18.04
N LYS A 125 -5.23 -28.36 -17.90
CA LYS A 125 -4.97 -27.01 -17.36
C LYS A 125 -5.00 -25.91 -18.41
N ARG A 126 -5.31 -26.23 -19.69
CA ARG A 126 -5.32 -25.20 -20.74
C ARG A 126 -6.22 -24.01 -20.34
N ASP A 127 -7.42 -24.31 -19.87
CA ASP A 127 -8.42 -23.32 -19.47
C ASP A 127 -8.17 -22.68 -18.09
N TRP A 128 -7.04 -23.02 -17.44
CA TRP A 128 -6.60 -22.31 -16.24
C TRP A 128 -6.04 -20.93 -16.53
N TYR A 129 -5.64 -20.68 -17.81
CA TYR A 129 -5.11 -19.42 -18.29
C TYR A 129 -5.91 -18.90 -19.47
N MET A 130 -5.72 -17.62 -19.80
CA MET A 130 -6.46 -16.97 -20.86
C MET A 130 -5.70 -17.07 -22.20
N TRP A 131 -6.19 -17.91 -23.09
CA TRP A 131 -5.62 -18.15 -24.41
C TRP A 131 -6.55 -17.71 -25.54
N ARG A 132 -6.00 -17.17 -26.64
CA ARG A 132 -6.76 -16.79 -27.85
C ARG A 132 -5.99 -17.13 -29.11
N ASP A 133 -6.74 -17.51 -30.13
CA ASP A 133 -6.17 -17.62 -31.48
C ASP A 133 -5.79 -16.23 -32.01
N PRO A 134 -4.82 -16.12 -32.93
CA PRO A 134 -4.59 -14.89 -33.67
C PRO A 134 -5.86 -14.36 -34.29
N SER A 135 -5.96 -13.02 -34.42
CA SER A 135 -7.02 -12.39 -35.22
C SER A 135 -7.00 -12.93 -36.66
N PRO A 136 -8.09 -12.73 -37.44
CA PRO A 136 -8.19 -13.28 -38.81
C PRO A 136 -7.07 -12.84 -39.76
N ASP A 137 -6.41 -11.72 -39.51
CA ASP A 137 -5.25 -11.22 -40.23
C ASP A 137 -3.91 -11.73 -39.69
N GLY A 138 -3.94 -12.57 -38.65
CA GLY A 138 -2.76 -13.15 -38.00
C GLY A 138 -2.16 -12.25 -36.90
N GLY A 139 -2.77 -11.13 -36.58
CA GLY A 139 -2.34 -10.19 -35.54
C GLY A 139 -2.79 -10.55 -34.14
N LEU A 140 -2.71 -9.56 -33.23
CA LEU A 140 -3.13 -9.67 -31.84
C LEU A 140 -4.64 -9.97 -31.72
N PRO A 141 -5.06 -10.69 -30.67
CA PRO A 141 -6.48 -10.96 -30.43
C PRO A 141 -7.35 -9.71 -30.29
N ASN A 142 -6.82 -8.66 -29.65
CA ASN A 142 -7.45 -7.37 -29.46
C ASN A 142 -6.41 -6.29 -29.10
N ASN A 143 -6.89 -5.07 -28.74
CA ASN A 143 -6.03 -3.90 -28.50
C ASN A 143 -5.55 -3.74 -27.05
N TRP A 144 -5.73 -4.72 -26.17
CA TRP A 144 -5.40 -4.58 -24.76
C TRP A 144 -3.91 -4.35 -24.52
N LYS A 145 -3.59 -3.49 -23.54
CA LYS A 145 -2.23 -3.05 -23.26
C LYS A 145 -1.77 -3.49 -21.86
N SER A 146 -0.47 -3.76 -21.75
CA SER A 146 0.19 -4.04 -20.47
C SER A 146 0.37 -2.76 -19.64
N PHE A 147 0.27 -2.88 -18.32
CA PHE A 147 0.63 -1.82 -17.36
C PHE A 147 2.11 -1.42 -17.48
N PHE A 148 2.96 -2.36 -17.88
CA PHE A 148 4.41 -2.14 -18.01
C PHE A 148 4.85 -1.83 -19.44
N GLY A 149 3.91 -1.43 -20.27
CA GLY A 149 4.15 -1.03 -21.66
C GLY A 149 3.99 -2.17 -22.67
N GLY A 150 3.68 -1.80 -23.89
CA GLY A 150 3.43 -2.73 -24.97
C GLY A 150 2.07 -3.42 -24.90
N ASP A 151 1.93 -4.48 -25.71
CA ASP A 151 0.68 -5.23 -25.81
C ASP A 151 0.50 -6.23 -24.64
N ALA A 152 -0.76 -6.50 -24.29
CA ALA A 152 -1.09 -7.45 -23.23
C ALA A 152 -1.08 -8.94 -23.69
N TRP A 153 -0.59 -9.23 -24.87
CA TRP A 153 -0.61 -10.55 -25.47
C TRP A 153 0.76 -11.00 -25.94
N THR A 154 1.14 -12.22 -25.56
CA THR A 154 2.37 -12.87 -26.06
C THR A 154 2.02 -14.12 -26.86
N PHE A 155 2.59 -14.24 -28.08
CA PHE A 155 2.41 -15.38 -28.94
C PHE A 155 3.19 -16.60 -28.46
N ASP A 156 2.51 -17.72 -28.29
CA ASP A 156 3.12 -19.01 -28.02
C ASP A 156 3.25 -19.81 -29.33
N ALA A 157 4.45 -19.88 -29.85
CA ALA A 157 4.72 -20.59 -31.10
C ALA A 157 4.49 -22.11 -31.01
N HIS A 158 4.51 -22.69 -29.79
CA HIS A 158 4.29 -24.12 -29.59
C HIS A 158 2.83 -24.52 -29.86
N THR A 159 1.91 -23.71 -29.37
CA THR A 159 0.46 -23.97 -29.54
C THR A 159 -0.19 -23.11 -30.62
N GLY A 160 0.49 -22.09 -31.13
CA GLY A 160 -0.01 -21.17 -32.13
C GLY A 160 -1.14 -20.27 -31.63
N GLN A 161 -1.15 -19.97 -30.32
CA GLN A 161 -2.12 -19.07 -29.69
C GLN A 161 -1.37 -17.97 -28.93
N TYR A 162 -2.09 -16.90 -28.59
CA TYR A 162 -1.65 -15.87 -27.67
C TYR A 162 -2.15 -16.19 -26.25
N TYR A 163 -1.33 -15.90 -25.23
CA TYR A 163 -1.78 -15.83 -23.85
C TYR A 163 -1.80 -14.38 -23.36
N LEU A 164 -2.75 -14.10 -22.48
CA LEU A 164 -2.93 -12.78 -21.87
C LEU A 164 -1.93 -12.55 -20.73
N HIS A 165 -1.38 -11.34 -20.64
CA HIS A 165 -0.65 -10.83 -19.48
C HIS A 165 -0.86 -9.31 -19.39
N GLN A 166 -1.35 -8.79 -18.28
CA GLN A 166 -1.51 -7.34 -18.12
C GLN A 166 -0.28 -6.65 -17.50
N PHE A 167 0.72 -7.45 -17.07
CA PHE A 167 2.02 -6.99 -16.57
C PHE A 167 3.14 -7.50 -17.49
N VAL A 168 4.25 -8.00 -16.96
CA VAL A 168 5.28 -8.58 -17.84
C VAL A 168 4.79 -9.87 -18.50
N SER A 169 5.36 -10.21 -19.65
CA SER A 169 5.02 -11.47 -20.36
C SER A 169 5.26 -12.73 -19.53
N GLY A 170 6.09 -12.64 -18.49
CA GLY A 170 6.30 -13.69 -17.50
C GLY A 170 5.18 -13.87 -16.48
N GLN A 171 4.09 -13.08 -16.56
CA GLN A 171 2.95 -13.11 -15.63
C GLN A 171 1.64 -13.45 -16.37
N PRO A 172 1.48 -14.70 -16.88
CA PRO A 172 0.26 -15.11 -17.56
C PRO A 172 -0.96 -15.04 -16.65
N GLU A 173 -2.05 -14.47 -17.16
CA GLU A 173 -3.31 -14.26 -16.43
C GLU A 173 -4.04 -15.56 -16.19
N LEU A 174 -4.46 -15.76 -14.95
CA LEU A 174 -5.30 -16.88 -14.54
C LEU A 174 -6.76 -16.67 -14.97
N ASN A 175 -7.41 -17.73 -15.41
CA ASN A 175 -8.81 -17.71 -15.80
C ASN A 175 -9.73 -17.92 -14.59
N TRP A 176 -10.13 -16.83 -13.94
CA TRP A 176 -11.04 -16.88 -12.78
C TRP A 176 -12.48 -17.35 -13.12
N ALA A 177 -12.85 -17.44 -14.40
CA ALA A 177 -14.09 -18.09 -14.78
C ALA A 177 -14.03 -19.62 -14.54
N ASN A 178 -12.83 -20.21 -14.55
CA ASN A 178 -12.62 -21.62 -14.24
C ASN A 178 -12.78 -21.88 -12.74
N PRO A 179 -13.71 -22.76 -12.31
CA PRO A 179 -13.93 -23.07 -10.90
C PRO A 179 -12.74 -23.78 -10.22
N GLU A 180 -11.91 -24.51 -10.97
CA GLU A 180 -10.73 -25.19 -10.41
C GLU A 180 -9.66 -24.17 -10.00
N VAL A 181 -9.48 -23.09 -10.77
CA VAL A 181 -8.59 -21.97 -10.41
C VAL A 181 -9.06 -21.33 -9.10
N ARG A 182 -10.35 -21.02 -8.99
CA ARG A 182 -10.91 -20.42 -7.76
C ARG A 182 -10.75 -21.33 -6.54
N GLN A 183 -10.98 -22.64 -6.73
CA GLN A 183 -10.79 -23.61 -5.64
C GLN A 183 -9.33 -23.67 -5.18
N GLU A 184 -8.38 -23.72 -6.12
CA GLU A 184 -6.95 -23.78 -5.79
C GLU A 184 -6.45 -22.50 -5.10
N MET A 185 -6.96 -21.34 -5.52
CA MET A 185 -6.68 -20.07 -4.86
C MET A 185 -7.23 -20.03 -3.42
N ALA A 186 -8.45 -20.53 -3.20
CA ALA A 186 -9.02 -20.69 -1.86
C ALA A 186 -8.21 -21.67 -1.00
N ASP A 187 -7.73 -22.76 -1.57
CA ASP A 187 -6.89 -23.74 -0.86
C ASP A 187 -5.50 -23.19 -0.53
N THR A 188 -4.98 -22.30 -1.34
CA THR A 188 -3.75 -21.54 -1.03
C THR A 188 -3.95 -20.63 0.19
N LEU A 189 -5.04 -19.87 0.24
CA LEU A 189 -5.36 -19.05 1.42
C LEU A 189 -5.47 -19.92 2.69
N ARG A 190 -6.20 -21.06 2.61
CA ARG A 190 -6.33 -22.01 3.73
C ARG A 190 -4.99 -22.60 4.18
N PHE A 191 -4.09 -22.89 3.24
CA PHE A 191 -2.75 -23.40 3.53
C PHE A 191 -1.96 -22.42 4.43
N TRP A 192 -1.92 -21.13 4.08
CA TRP A 192 -1.20 -20.13 4.85
C TRP A 192 -1.88 -19.79 6.17
N MET A 193 -3.21 -19.75 6.22
CA MET A 193 -3.92 -19.54 7.49
C MET A 193 -3.69 -20.67 8.50
N ARG A 194 -3.56 -21.92 8.03
CA ARG A 194 -3.18 -23.06 8.89
C ARG A 194 -1.74 -22.95 9.41
N ARG A 195 -0.87 -22.21 8.72
CA ARG A 195 0.50 -21.89 9.15
C ARG A 195 0.59 -20.65 10.05
N GLY A 196 -0.55 -20.05 10.40
CA GLY A 196 -0.61 -18.93 11.34
C GLY A 196 -0.70 -17.56 10.70
N VAL A 197 -0.82 -17.44 9.38
CA VAL A 197 -1.06 -16.14 8.72
C VAL A 197 -2.38 -15.55 9.19
N ASP A 198 -2.35 -14.28 9.62
CA ASP A 198 -3.49 -13.58 10.20
C ASP A 198 -4.30 -12.80 9.15
N GLY A 199 -3.71 -12.51 8.01
CA GLY A 199 -4.39 -11.77 6.94
C GLY A 199 -3.62 -11.74 5.63
N PHE A 200 -4.28 -11.16 4.61
CA PHE A 200 -3.68 -11.02 3.28
C PHE A 200 -3.89 -9.61 2.73
N ARG A 201 -2.87 -9.11 2.05
CA ARG A 201 -3.06 -8.07 1.04
C ARG A 201 -3.27 -8.78 -0.30
N VAL A 202 -4.41 -8.58 -0.92
CA VAL A 202 -4.76 -9.24 -2.19
C VAL A 202 -4.42 -8.30 -3.33
N ASP A 203 -3.48 -8.76 -4.16
CA ASP A 203 -2.95 -8.03 -5.29
C ASP A 203 -3.98 -7.87 -6.40
N VAL A 204 -4.08 -6.70 -6.97
CA VAL A 204 -4.86 -6.28 -8.16
C VAL A 204 -6.22 -6.99 -8.33
N PHE A 205 -6.92 -7.24 -7.26
CA PHE A 205 -8.10 -8.13 -7.31
C PHE A 205 -9.30 -7.56 -8.08
N TRP A 206 -9.34 -6.27 -8.40
CA TRP A 206 -10.35 -5.70 -9.30
C TRP A 206 -10.13 -6.09 -10.78
N LEU A 207 -8.99 -6.74 -11.08
CA LEU A 207 -8.62 -7.23 -12.41
C LEU A 207 -8.98 -8.70 -12.66
N LEU A 208 -9.47 -9.46 -11.68
CA LEU A 208 -9.66 -10.92 -11.77
C LEU A 208 -10.57 -11.36 -12.92
N ALA A 209 -11.53 -10.54 -13.31
CA ALA A 209 -12.43 -10.83 -14.41
C ALA A 209 -12.07 -10.07 -15.67
N LYS A 210 -12.24 -10.73 -16.82
CA LYS A 210 -12.11 -10.14 -18.16
C LYS A 210 -13.38 -10.38 -18.96
N ASP A 211 -13.61 -9.52 -19.95
CA ASP A 211 -14.72 -9.70 -20.90
C ASP A 211 -14.59 -11.03 -21.65
N PRO A 212 -15.60 -11.93 -21.57
CA PRO A 212 -15.54 -13.23 -22.21
C PRO A 212 -15.51 -13.18 -23.74
N GLU A 213 -15.95 -12.05 -24.32
CA GLU A 213 -15.92 -11.84 -25.77
C GLU A 213 -14.60 -11.21 -26.23
N TYR A 214 -13.72 -10.75 -25.29
CA TYR A 214 -12.43 -10.13 -25.58
C TYR A 214 -12.52 -8.94 -26.54
N ARG A 215 -13.55 -8.09 -26.36
CA ARG A 215 -13.78 -6.89 -27.16
C ARG A 215 -12.64 -5.89 -26.97
N ASP A 216 -12.37 -5.13 -28.03
CA ASP A 216 -11.44 -4.01 -27.99
C ASP A 216 -11.86 -2.98 -26.94
N GLU A 217 -10.92 -2.53 -26.11
CA GLU A 217 -11.14 -1.42 -25.21
C GLU A 217 -11.31 -0.10 -25.96
N PRO A 218 -12.26 0.75 -25.53
CA PRO A 218 -12.40 2.08 -26.11
C PRO A 218 -11.17 2.94 -25.81
N ARG A 219 -10.82 3.81 -26.77
CA ARG A 219 -9.73 4.77 -26.57
C ARG A 219 -10.06 5.80 -25.49
N ASN A 220 -9.08 6.13 -24.67
CA ASN A 220 -9.17 7.20 -23.67
C ASN A 220 -8.89 8.57 -24.36
N PRO A 221 -9.88 9.44 -24.51
CA PRO A 221 -9.68 10.75 -25.14
C PRO A 221 -8.81 11.70 -24.30
N GLY A 222 -8.63 11.39 -23.02
CA GLY A 222 -7.78 12.15 -22.08
C GLY A 222 -6.30 11.83 -22.19
N TRP A 223 -5.93 10.69 -22.77
CA TRP A 223 -4.52 10.27 -22.86
C TRP A 223 -3.68 11.18 -23.76
N ARG A 224 -2.42 11.36 -23.41
CA ARG A 224 -1.43 12.14 -24.16
C ARG A 224 -0.11 11.36 -24.27
N PRO A 225 0.65 11.53 -25.38
CA PRO A 225 2.00 10.98 -25.51
C PRO A 225 2.89 11.35 -24.31
N GLY A 226 3.69 10.40 -23.84
CA GLY A 226 4.51 10.54 -22.64
C GLY A 226 3.85 10.05 -21.34
N GLN A 227 2.56 9.71 -21.38
CA GLN A 227 1.88 8.95 -20.32
C GLN A 227 1.98 7.45 -20.60
N PRO A 228 1.83 6.57 -19.59
CA PRO A 228 1.79 5.12 -19.80
C PRO A 228 0.83 4.72 -20.91
N GLU A 229 1.26 3.86 -21.82
CA GLU A 229 0.46 3.46 -23.00
C GLU A 229 -0.83 2.73 -22.57
N HIS A 230 -0.78 1.99 -21.48
CA HIS A 230 -1.94 1.35 -20.86
C HIS A 230 -3.10 2.37 -20.70
N ASN A 231 -2.82 3.56 -20.20
CA ASN A 231 -3.83 4.62 -19.98
C ASN A 231 -4.43 5.21 -21.26
N SER A 232 -3.96 4.78 -22.45
CA SER A 232 -4.58 5.16 -23.73
C SER A 232 -5.96 4.53 -23.94
N LEU A 233 -6.34 3.58 -23.09
CA LEU A 233 -7.60 2.83 -23.13
C LEU A 233 -8.44 3.11 -21.87
N LEU A 234 -9.75 2.82 -21.94
CA LEU A 234 -10.70 3.08 -20.83
C LEU A 234 -10.91 1.89 -19.87
N HIS A 235 -10.41 0.72 -20.20
CA HIS A 235 -10.43 -0.50 -19.39
C HIS A 235 -11.81 -0.95 -18.88
N ILE A 236 -12.86 -0.80 -19.68
CA ILE A 236 -14.22 -1.20 -19.32
C ILE A 236 -14.46 -2.71 -19.48
N TYR A 237 -13.54 -3.41 -20.12
CA TYR A 237 -13.59 -4.85 -20.40
C TYR A 237 -12.54 -5.66 -19.62
N THR A 238 -11.63 -4.98 -18.93
CA THR A 238 -10.52 -5.63 -18.22
C THR A 238 -10.46 -5.31 -16.74
N GLN A 239 -11.30 -4.39 -16.23
CA GLN A 239 -11.30 -3.94 -14.84
C GLN A 239 -12.72 -3.79 -14.30
N ASP A 240 -12.91 -4.01 -13.00
CA ASP A 240 -14.16 -3.75 -12.27
C ASP A 240 -15.41 -4.39 -12.91
N LEU A 241 -15.26 -5.61 -13.44
CA LEU A 241 -16.41 -6.31 -14.01
C LEU A 241 -17.32 -6.85 -12.89
N PRO A 242 -18.66 -6.85 -13.06
CA PRO A 242 -19.60 -7.26 -12.01
C PRO A 242 -19.35 -8.65 -11.43
N VAL A 243 -18.81 -9.58 -12.21
CA VAL A 243 -18.50 -10.94 -11.75
C VAL A 243 -17.31 -10.99 -10.79
N THR A 244 -16.44 -9.97 -10.77
CA THR A 244 -15.30 -9.86 -9.86
C THR A 244 -15.74 -9.89 -8.41
N HIS A 245 -16.86 -9.24 -8.07
CA HIS A 245 -17.45 -9.25 -6.72
C HIS A 245 -17.71 -10.67 -6.20
N ARG A 246 -18.22 -11.56 -7.07
CA ARG A 246 -18.39 -12.97 -6.69
C ARG A 246 -17.06 -13.65 -6.36
N TYR A 247 -16.01 -13.38 -7.12
CA TYR A 247 -14.70 -13.99 -6.88
C TYR A 247 -14.09 -13.49 -5.58
N VAL A 248 -14.26 -12.21 -5.26
CA VAL A 248 -13.83 -11.63 -3.97
C VAL A 248 -14.63 -12.25 -2.81
N ALA A 249 -15.93 -12.43 -2.95
CA ALA A 249 -16.77 -13.10 -1.94
C ALA A 249 -16.37 -14.57 -1.74
N GLU A 250 -15.97 -15.29 -2.79
CA GLU A 250 -15.45 -16.66 -2.69
C GLU A 250 -14.15 -16.72 -1.88
N MET A 251 -13.20 -15.77 -2.11
CA MET A 251 -11.99 -15.62 -1.28
C MET A 251 -12.34 -15.28 0.17
N ARG A 252 -13.27 -14.35 0.39
CA ARG A 252 -13.74 -13.98 1.73
C ARG A 252 -14.30 -15.18 2.46
N SER A 253 -15.09 -16.01 1.81
CA SER A 253 -15.66 -17.22 2.40
C SER A 253 -14.59 -18.20 2.89
N ALA A 254 -13.46 -18.30 2.18
CA ALA A 254 -12.33 -19.13 2.62
C ALA A 254 -11.64 -18.55 3.86
N LEU A 255 -11.56 -17.22 4.00
CA LEU A 255 -11.01 -16.57 5.18
C LEU A 255 -11.92 -16.76 6.41
N ASP A 256 -13.23 -16.66 6.22
CA ASP A 256 -14.22 -16.74 7.28
C ASP A 256 -14.34 -18.17 7.91
N GLU A 257 -13.68 -19.17 7.31
CA GLU A 257 -13.50 -20.50 7.94
C GLU A 257 -12.55 -20.45 9.15
N PHE A 258 -11.79 -19.37 9.31
CA PHE A 258 -10.81 -19.17 10.38
C PHE A 258 -11.16 -17.93 11.20
N GLU A 259 -11.02 -18.03 12.53
CA GLU A 259 -11.30 -16.92 13.41
C GLU A 259 -10.28 -15.77 13.19
N ASP A 260 -10.80 -14.54 13.21
CA ASP A 260 -10.03 -13.30 13.30
C ASP A 260 -9.02 -13.10 12.15
N ARG A 261 -9.38 -13.53 10.95
CA ARG A 261 -8.63 -13.30 9.71
C ARG A 261 -9.18 -12.10 8.97
N MET A 262 -8.33 -11.48 8.15
CA MET A 262 -8.74 -10.33 7.36
C MET A 262 -8.08 -10.34 5.97
N MET A 263 -8.65 -9.60 5.02
CA MET A 263 -8.00 -9.23 3.78
C MET A 263 -8.19 -7.74 3.50
N VAL A 264 -7.11 -7.11 3.03
CA VAL A 264 -7.10 -5.80 2.41
C VAL A 264 -6.87 -5.98 0.91
N GLY A 265 -7.71 -5.41 0.08
CA GLY A 265 -7.63 -5.61 -1.37
C GLY A 265 -7.09 -4.40 -2.09
N GLU A 266 -6.07 -4.58 -2.91
CA GLU A 266 -5.56 -3.50 -3.74
C GLU A 266 -6.58 -3.10 -4.79
N ILE A 267 -6.93 -1.80 -4.83
CA ILE A 267 -7.91 -1.22 -5.76
C ILE A 267 -7.52 0.21 -6.12
N TYR A 268 -7.44 0.50 -7.42
CA TYR A 268 -7.29 1.85 -7.96
C TYR A 268 -8.58 2.28 -8.67
N LEU A 269 -9.65 2.47 -7.91
CA LEU A 269 -10.96 2.88 -8.42
C LEU A 269 -11.46 4.14 -7.68
N PRO A 270 -12.39 4.92 -8.26
CA PRO A 270 -13.08 6.00 -7.55
C PRO A 270 -13.76 5.51 -6.27
N ILE A 271 -13.92 6.39 -5.26
CA ILE A 271 -14.40 6.05 -3.91
C ILE A 271 -15.72 5.26 -3.93
N ASP A 272 -16.67 5.66 -4.77
CA ASP A 272 -17.96 5.02 -4.92
C ASP A 272 -17.84 3.57 -5.40
N LYS A 273 -16.92 3.30 -6.32
CA LYS A 273 -16.61 1.96 -6.83
C LYS A 273 -15.77 1.15 -5.85
N LEU A 274 -14.75 1.77 -5.27
CA LEU A 274 -13.88 1.14 -4.28
C LEU A 274 -14.69 0.55 -3.11
N LEU A 275 -15.63 1.31 -2.57
CA LEU A 275 -16.41 0.87 -1.41
C LEU A 275 -17.40 -0.26 -1.72
N THR A 276 -17.78 -0.49 -2.98
CA THR A 276 -18.63 -1.64 -3.35
C THR A 276 -17.95 -2.97 -3.05
N TYR A 277 -16.61 -3.01 -3.08
CA TYR A 277 -15.81 -4.21 -2.77
C TYR A 277 -15.75 -4.59 -1.29
N ALA A 278 -16.33 -3.79 -0.41
CA ALA A 278 -16.60 -4.22 0.97
C ALA A 278 -17.77 -5.21 1.04
N GLY A 279 -18.63 -5.22 0.03
CA GLY A 279 -19.87 -5.98 0.02
C GLY A 279 -20.92 -5.41 0.97
N THR A 280 -21.84 -6.26 1.40
CA THR A 280 -22.86 -5.93 2.40
C THR A 280 -22.73 -6.86 3.61
N PRO A 281 -23.38 -6.57 4.75
CA PRO A 281 -23.39 -7.50 5.87
C PRO A 281 -23.93 -8.90 5.54
N GLU A 282 -24.86 -9.02 4.57
CA GLU A 282 -25.43 -10.27 4.11
C GLU A 282 -24.58 -10.99 3.06
N ALA A 283 -23.75 -10.23 2.34
CA ALA A 283 -22.83 -10.72 1.31
C ALA A 283 -21.48 -9.99 1.44
N PRO A 284 -20.70 -10.30 2.49
CA PRO A 284 -19.43 -9.63 2.73
C PRO A 284 -18.38 -10.02 1.68
N GLU A 285 -17.58 -9.01 1.29
CA GLU A 285 -16.46 -9.18 0.37
C GLU A 285 -15.14 -8.85 1.08
N CYS A 286 -14.37 -7.88 0.60
CA CYS A 286 -13.13 -7.48 1.24
C CYS A 286 -13.38 -6.81 2.60
N HIS A 287 -12.54 -7.07 3.62
CA HIS A 287 -12.63 -6.39 4.91
C HIS A 287 -12.27 -4.91 4.80
N MET A 288 -11.24 -4.60 4.02
CA MET A 288 -10.78 -3.25 3.75
C MET A 288 -10.38 -3.12 2.26
N PRO A 289 -11.22 -2.54 1.40
CA PRO A 289 -10.76 -2.06 0.10
C PRO A 289 -9.68 -0.99 0.30
N PHE A 290 -8.48 -1.18 -0.27
CA PHE A 290 -7.33 -0.31 -0.01
C PHE A 290 -7.51 1.06 -0.64
N ASN A 291 -7.48 2.11 0.20
CA ASN A 291 -7.70 3.49 -0.23
C ASN A 291 -6.38 4.19 -0.55
N PHE A 292 -6.01 4.22 -1.82
CA PHE A 292 -4.81 4.92 -2.32
C PHE A 292 -5.03 6.41 -2.65
N HIS A 293 -6.24 6.95 -2.48
CA HIS A 293 -6.54 8.32 -2.88
C HIS A 293 -5.66 9.36 -2.20
N LEU A 294 -5.24 9.14 -0.95
CA LEU A 294 -4.36 10.06 -0.25
C LEU A 294 -2.96 10.15 -0.88
N ILE A 295 -2.47 9.06 -1.49
CA ILE A 295 -1.22 9.05 -2.25
C ILE A 295 -1.33 9.95 -3.49
N LEU A 296 -2.49 9.92 -4.15
CA LEU A 296 -2.73 10.58 -5.44
C LEU A 296 -3.24 12.02 -5.29
N THR A 297 -3.62 12.43 -4.07
CA THR A 297 -4.17 13.76 -3.81
C THR A 297 -3.06 14.81 -3.71
N PRO A 298 -3.21 15.99 -4.34
CA PRO A 298 -2.28 17.09 -4.17
C PRO A 298 -2.12 17.46 -2.70
N TRP A 299 -0.86 17.61 -2.24
CA TRP A 299 -0.56 17.85 -0.84
C TRP A 299 -0.80 19.31 -0.46
N ASN A 300 -2.05 19.64 -0.16
CA ASN A 300 -2.50 20.92 0.40
C ASN A 300 -3.74 20.73 1.26
N ALA A 301 -4.01 21.66 2.16
CA ALA A 301 -5.08 21.55 3.14
C ALA A 301 -6.48 21.37 2.50
N ALA A 302 -6.75 22.05 1.39
CA ALA A 302 -8.07 22.05 0.76
C ALA A 302 -8.39 20.71 0.09
N ASP A 303 -7.45 20.17 -0.72
CA ASP A 303 -7.64 18.91 -1.44
C ASP A 303 -7.63 17.73 -0.47
N VAL A 304 -6.71 17.71 0.52
CA VAL A 304 -6.65 16.67 1.54
C VAL A 304 -7.91 16.66 2.40
N ARG A 305 -8.38 17.85 2.87
CA ARG A 305 -9.64 17.95 3.61
C ARG A 305 -10.82 17.43 2.80
N LYS A 306 -10.93 17.87 1.55
CA LYS A 306 -12.00 17.43 0.64
C LYS A 306 -12.03 15.91 0.52
N LEU A 307 -10.88 15.29 0.25
CA LEU A 307 -10.77 13.83 0.16
C LEU A 307 -11.21 13.15 1.45
N VAL A 308 -10.71 13.62 2.61
CA VAL A 308 -11.02 13.00 3.90
C VAL A 308 -12.51 13.11 4.22
N ASP A 309 -13.11 14.29 4.00
CA ASP A 309 -14.54 14.51 4.23
C ASP A 309 -15.42 13.65 3.30
N GLU A 310 -15.07 13.55 2.02
CA GLU A 310 -15.79 12.72 1.03
C GLU A 310 -15.67 11.22 1.34
N TYR A 311 -14.47 10.75 1.67
CA TYR A 311 -14.24 9.34 1.98
C TYR A 311 -14.90 8.93 3.30
N ASP A 312 -14.76 9.72 4.37
CA ASP A 312 -15.41 9.41 5.66
C ASP A 312 -16.94 9.38 5.53
N ALA A 313 -17.53 10.32 4.78
CA ALA A 313 -18.96 10.33 4.51
C ALA A 313 -19.41 9.09 3.73
N ALA A 314 -18.67 8.68 2.70
CA ALA A 314 -18.97 7.50 1.90
C ALA A 314 -18.83 6.20 2.71
N VAL A 315 -17.79 6.09 3.54
CA VAL A 315 -17.59 4.96 4.46
C VAL A 315 -18.72 4.87 5.49
N ASN A 316 -19.17 6.00 6.05
CA ASN A 316 -20.31 6.02 6.97
C ASN A 316 -21.60 5.56 6.29
N ALA A 317 -21.81 5.96 5.04
CA ALA A 317 -22.99 5.57 4.26
C ALA A 317 -22.99 4.08 3.89
N SER A 318 -21.82 3.48 3.59
CA SER A 318 -21.66 2.07 3.23
C SER A 318 -21.59 1.15 4.46
N GLY A 319 -21.27 1.67 5.64
CA GLY A 319 -20.98 0.86 6.83
C GLY A 319 -19.63 0.14 6.78
N SER A 320 -18.75 0.49 5.83
CA SER A 320 -17.41 -0.06 5.67
C SER A 320 -16.45 0.46 6.75
N TRP A 321 -15.24 -0.12 6.82
CA TRP A 321 -14.17 0.37 7.69
C TRP A 321 -13.15 1.17 6.90
N PRO A 322 -12.82 2.41 7.29
CA PRO A 322 -11.87 3.23 6.56
C PRO A 322 -10.42 2.76 6.73
N ASN A 323 -9.60 3.03 5.73
CA ASN A 323 -8.16 2.81 5.80
C ASN A 323 -7.40 3.90 5.03
N TRP A 324 -6.15 4.13 5.41
CA TRP A 324 -5.33 5.20 4.88
C TRP A 324 -3.89 4.73 4.65
N VAL A 325 -3.28 5.23 3.58
CA VAL A 325 -1.90 4.95 3.22
C VAL A 325 -1.29 6.17 2.55
N LEU A 326 -0.03 6.47 2.88
CA LEU A 326 0.72 7.58 2.28
C LEU A 326 1.78 7.10 1.28
N GLY A 327 2.17 5.84 1.30
CA GLY A 327 3.17 5.27 0.42
C GLY A 327 3.20 3.75 0.51
N ASN A 328 3.77 3.12 -0.52
CA ASN A 328 4.00 1.69 -0.61
C ASN A 328 5.20 1.43 -1.53
N HIS A 329 5.44 0.18 -1.90
CA HIS A 329 6.52 -0.23 -2.79
C HIS A 329 6.31 0.09 -4.29
N ASP A 330 5.17 0.69 -4.65
CA ASP A 330 4.80 1.06 -6.03
C ASP A 330 4.70 2.58 -6.23
N GLN A 331 4.89 3.36 -5.18
CA GLN A 331 4.74 4.80 -5.21
C GLN A 331 5.91 5.47 -4.50
N HIS A 332 6.41 6.55 -5.09
CA HIS A 332 7.47 7.36 -4.48
C HIS A 332 7.20 7.62 -2.99
N ARG A 333 8.23 7.56 -2.16
CA ARG A 333 8.11 7.75 -0.71
C ARG A 333 7.43 9.07 -0.39
N PHE A 334 6.53 9.07 0.58
CA PHE A 334 5.78 10.30 0.89
C PHE A 334 6.70 11.41 1.40
N ALA A 335 7.81 11.09 2.09
CA ALA A 335 8.81 12.08 2.52
C ALA A 335 9.38 12.86 1.32
N THR A 336 9.64 12.20 0.19
CA THR A 336 10.04 12.85 -1.07
C THR A 336 8.91 13.69 -1.66
N ARG A 337 7.68 13.15 -1.68
CA ARG A 337 6.51 13.81 -2.31
C ARG A 337 6.05 15.05 -1.57
N VAL A 338 5.99 15.02 -0.23
CA VAL A 338 5.53 16.16 0.58
C VAL A 338 6.66 17.07 1.00
N GLY A 339 7.90 16.59 0.95
CA GLY A 339 9.10 17.28 1.41
C GLY A 339 9.29 17.25 2.93
N LYS A 340 10.54 17.41 3.36
CA LYS A 340 10.97 17.25 4.75
C LYS A 340 10.18 18.12 5.74
N GLY A 341 9.81 19.35 5.37
CA GLY A 341 9.03 20.24 6.24
C GLY A 341 7.64 19.69 6.55
N GLN A 342 6.99 19.06 5.59
CA GLN A 342 5.63 18.52 5.73
C GLN A 342 5.58 17.07 6.20
N TYR A 343 6.72 16.40 6.33
CA TYR A 343 6.81 14.99 6.66
C TYR A 343 6.06 14.63 7.96
N ARG A 344 6.29 15.36 9.07
CA ARG A 344 5.60 15.10 10.35
C ARG A 344 4.12 15.49 10.31
N VAL A 345 3.74 16.47 9.50
CA VAL A 345 2.32 16.82 9.25
C VAL A 345 1.62 15.64 8.59
N ALA A 346 2.26 15.02 7.59
CA ALA A 346 1.73 13.84 6.91
C ALA A 346 1.64 12.61 7.83
N GLN A 347 2.66 12.34 8.63
CA GLN A 347 2.61 11.26 9.64
C GLN A 347 1.49 11.48 10.66
N THR A 348 1.33 12.72 11.13
CA THR A 348 0.24 13.05 12.07
C THR A 348 -1.12 12.82 11.44
N LEU A 349 -1.31 13.28 10.21
CA LEU A 349 -2.56 13.02 9.48
C LEU A 349 -2.84 11.51 9.41
N LEU A 350 -1.88 10.71 8.90
CA LEU A 350 -2.04 9.27 8.73
C LEU A 350 -2.45 8.56 10.03
N LEU A 351 -1.76 8.87 11.13
CA LEU A 351 -1.93 8.17 12.40
C LEU A 351 -3.08 8.70 13.28
N THR A 352 -3.72 9.82 12.90
CA THR A 352 -4.84 10.40 13.64
C THR A 352 -6.18 10.34 12.91
N LEU A 353 -6.19 10.07 11.61
CA LEU A 353 -7.43 9.84 10.87
C LEU A 353 -8.18 8.61 11.38
N ARG A 354 -9.49 8.61 11.16
CA ARG A 354 -10.36 7.47 11.48
C ARG A 354 -10.06 6.31 10.54
N GLY A 355 -9.89 5.12 11.10
CA GLY A 355 -9.62 3.89 10.35
C GLY A 355 -8.21 3.36 10.54
N THR A 356 -7.84 2.41 9.73
CA THR A 356 -6.57 1.67 9.83
C THR A 356 -5.49 2.33 9.00
N PRO A 357 -4.42 2.84 9.60
CA PRO A 357 -3.26 3.33 8.86
C PRO A 357 -2.36 2.18 8.41
N THR A 358 -1.81 2.29 7.20
CA THR A 358 -0.72 1.46 6.70
C THR A 358 0.52 2.32 6.52
N VAL A 359 1.66 1.84 7.02
CA VAL A 359 2.98 2.49 7.01
C VAL A 359 3.93 1.64 6.21
N TYR A 360 4.71 2.22 5.34
CA TYR A 360 5.73 1.52 4.56
C TYR A 360 7.09 1.58 5.28
N TYR A 361 7.91 0.52 5.21
CA TYR A 361 9.19 0.48 5.90
C TYR A 361 10.05 1.71 5.59
N GLY A 362 10.69 2.27 6.63
CA GLY A 362 11.51 3.48 6.53
C GLY A 362 10.71 4.78 6.59
N ASP A 363 9.38 4.74 6.48
CA ASP A 363 8.54 5.91 6.67
C ASP A 363 8.65 6.47 8.09
N GLU A 364 8.92 5.63 9.10
CA GLU A 364 9.06 6.04 10.49
C GLU A 364 10.33 6.84 10.79
N ILE A 365 11.36 6.73 9.94
CA ILE A 365 12.62 7.47 10.07
C ILE A 365 12.78 8.58 9.02
N GLY A 366 11.78 8.79 8.18
CA GLY A 366 11.80 9.81 7.12
C GLY A 366 12.70 9.44 5.94
N MET A 367 12.76 8.17 5.56
CA MET A 367 13.44 7.76 4.33
C MET A 367 12.81 8.43 3.12
N GLU A 368 13.67 8.97 2.25
CA GLU A 368 13.32 9.53 0.95
C GLU A 368 13.64 8.54 -0.17
N ASP A 369 13.19 8.82 -1.39
CA ASP A 369 13.58 8.05 -2.56
C ASP A 369 15.09 8.07 -2.75
N GLY A 370 15.67 6.90 -3.04
CA GLY A 370 17.09 6.81 -3.35
C GLY A 370 17.39 7.13 -4.81
N TYR A 371 18.57 7.65 -5.08
CA TYR A 371 19.04 7.81 -6.46
C TYR A 371 19.46 6.45 -7.05
N ILE A 372 18.87 6.08 -8.18
CA ILE A 372 19.20 4.87 -8.91
C ILE A 372 19.96 5.25 -10.19
N PRO A 373 21.26 4.92 -10.29
CA PRO A 373 22.01 5.11 -11.53
C PRO A 373 21.35 4.35 -12.70
N PRO A 374 21.33 4.87 -13.93
CA PRO A 374 20.71 4.20 -15.07
C PRO A 374 21.18 2.76 -15.31
N SER A 375 22.45 2.45 -14.97
CA SER A 375 23.02 1.10 -15.06
C SER A 375 22.56 0.14 -13.95
N ARG A 376 21.86 0.63 -12.94
CA ARG A 376 21.35 -0.12 -11.78
C ARG A 376 19.82 -0.19 -11.76
N VAL A 377 19.14 0.35 -12.76
CA VAL A 377 17.68 0.22 -12.93
C VAL A 377 17.36 -1.23 -13.23
N VAL A 378 16.48 -1.81 -12.42
CA VAL A 378 16.08 -3.23 -12.53
C VAL A 378 14.55 -3.41 -12.61
N ASP A 379 13.78 -2.38 -12.30
CA ASP A 379 12.32 -2.46 -12.33
C ASP A 379 11.79 -2.69 -13.76
N PRO A 380 11.02 -3.79 -13.99
CA PRO A 380 10.45 -4.10 -15.30
C PRO A 380 9.52 -2.99 -15.84
N ALA A 381 8.84 -2.23 -14.97
CA ALA A 381 7.99 -1.11 -15.39
C ALA A 381 8.82 0.02 -16.01
N ALA A 382 10.00 0.34 -15.45
CA ALA A 382 10.92 1.32 -16.03
C ALA A 382 11.55 0.81 -17.34
N LEU A 383 11.97 -0.46 -17.34
CA LEU A 383 12.61 -1.06 -18.52
C LEU A 383 11.65 -1.22 -19.69
N GLY A 384 10.36 -1.47 -19.42
CA GLY A 384 9.31 -1.60 -20.44
C GLY A 384 8.81 -0.24 -20.97
N GLN A 385 9.04 0.85 -20.24
CA GLN A 385 8.53 2.19 -20.58
C GLN A 385 9.61 3.28 -20.41
N PRO A 386 10.74 3.19 -21.14
CA PRO A 386 11.89 4.09 -20.94
C PRO A 386 11.58 5.57 -21.22
N ASP A 387 10.54 5.85 -22.00
CA ASP A 387 10.12 7.21 -22.37
C ASP A 387 9.09 7.82 -21.39
N VAL A 388 8.63 7.04 -20.39
CA VAL A 388 7.68 7.49 -19.38
C VAL A 388 8.44 7.92 -18.13
N ALA A 389 8.44 9.22 -17.84
CA ALA A 389 9.05 9.73 -16.62
C ALA A 389 8.40 9.11 -15.38
N ALA A 390 9.22 8.69 -14.43
CA ALA A 390 8.78 8.06 -13.18
C ALA A 390 7.97 6.75 -13.35
N ALA A 391 8.22 5.98 -14.42
CA ALA A 391 7.63 4.65 -14.57
C ALA A 391 8.26 3.61 -13.63
N GLY A 392 9.46 3.87 -13.10
CA GLY A 392 10.22 2.92 -12.27
C GLY A 392 9.97 3.09 -10.78
N ARG A 393 9.98 1.96 -10.07
CA ARG A 393 9.71 1.83 -8.63
C ARG A 393 10.97 1.58 -7.79
N ASP A 394 12.16 1.52 -8.40
CA ASP A 394 13.42 1.26 -7.68
C ASP A 394 13.75 2.33 -6.62
N PRO A 395 13.48 3.64 -6.82
CA PRO A 395 13.81 4.69 -5.86
C PRO A 395 13.22 4.49 -4.47
N GLU A 396 11.95 4.08 -4.38
CA GLU A 396 11.25 3.83 -3.11
C GLU A 396 11.55 2.46 -2.49
N ARG A 397 12.20 1.56 -3.24
CA ARG A 397 12.54 0.18 -2.84
C ARG A 397 13.95 0.02 -2.31
N THR A 398 14.70 1.13 -2.14
CA THR A 398 16.07 1.10 -1.64
C THR A 398 16.16 0.49 -0.24
N PRO A 399 17.33 -0.13 0.12
CA PRO A 399 17.51 -0.80 1.41
C PRO A 399 17.23 0.07 2.63
N MET A 400 16.64 -0.55 3.66
CA MET A 400 16.39 0.08 4.97
C MET A 400 17.69 0.60 5.59
N GLN A 401 17.61 1.79 6.20
CA GLN A 401 18.75 2.49 6.80
C GLN A 401 18.80 2.24 8.31
N TRP A 402 19.53 1.20 8.71
CA TRP A 402 19.66 0.81 10.12
C TRP A 402 20.68 1.64 10.90
N ASP A 403 21.84 1.90 10.28
CA ASP A 403 22.92 2.64 10.91
C ASP A 403 23.83 3.34 9.87
N ALA A 404 24.89 4.00 10.35
CA ALA A 404 25.87 4.71 9.52
C ALA A 404 27.04 3.82 9.03
N THR A 405 26.98 2.50 9.21
CA THR A 405 28.00 1.59 8.69
C THR A 405 27.82 1.34 7.18
N PRO A 406 28.81 0.77 6.47
CA PRO A 406 28.66 0.47 5.06
C PRO A 406 27.34 -0.26 4.75
N HIS A 407 26.71 0.11 3.64
CA HIS A 407 25.39 -0.38 3.23
C HIS A 407 24.26 -0.10 4.25
N ALA A 408 24.42 0.96 5.06
CA ALA A 408 23.44 1.38 6.08
C ALA A 408 23.10 0.29 7.13
N GLY A 409 24.00 -0.67 7.38
CA GLY A 409 23.71 -1.80 8.25
C GLY A 409 22.67 -2.80 7.69
N PHE A 410 22.23 -2.61 6.45
CA PHE A 410 21.28 -3.50 5.77
C PHE A 410 21.91 -4.86 5.46
N THR A 411 23.14 -4.86 4.97
CA THR A 411 23.91 -6.06 4.64
C THR A 411 25.35 -5.92 5.10
N PHE A 412 26.11 -6.98 4.96
CA PHE A 412 27.52 -7.04 5.33
C PHE A 412 28.40 -6.24 4.38
N ARG A 413 29.53 -5.74 4.90
CA ARG A 413 30.44 -4.84 4.18
C ARG A 413 30.88 -5.35 2.80
N ASN A 414 30.98 -6.67 2.61
CA ASN A 414 31.48 -7.28 1.39
C ASN A 414 30.36 -7.77 0.45
N ALA A 415 29.10 -7.62 0.84
CA ALA A 415 27.96 -7.93 0.00
C ALA A 415 27.47 -6.64 -0.67
N GLU A 416 27.20 -6.68 -1.96
CA GLU A 416 26.62 -5.54 -2.66
C GLU A 416 25.10 -5.60 -2.55
N PRO A 417 24.43 -4.55 -2.01
CA PRO A 417 22.98 -4.51 -1.98
C PRO A 417 22.36 -4.60 -3.38
N TRP A 418 21.23 -5.27 -3.50
CA TRP A 418 20.51 -5.46 -4.76
C TRP A 418 20.12 -4.13 -5.44
N LEU A 419 19.81 -3.09 -4.64
CA LEU A 419 19.70 -1.69 -5.04
C LEU A 419 20.69 -0.84 -4.24
N PRO A 420 21.11 0.33 -4.76
CA PRO A 420 21.93 1.27 -3.99
C PRO A 420 21.23 1.70 -2.71
N VAL A 421 21.99 1.87 -1.64
CA VAL A 421 21.49 2.55 -0.42
C VAL A 421 21.38 4.06 -0.71
N ALA A 422 20.33 4.71 -0.19
CA ALA A 422 20.18 6.15 -0.36
C ALA A 422 21.35 6.93 0.25
N GLU A 423 21.79 8.01 -0.40
CA GLU A 423 23.01 8.74 -0.07
C GLU A 423 23.00 9.37 1.34
N ASN A 424 21.80 9.63 1.89
CA ASN A 424 21.62 10.28 3.19
C ASN A 424 21.69 9.32 4.39
N PHE A 425 21.99 8.02 4.20
CA PHE A 425 21.92 6.99 5.24
C PHE A 425 22.80 7.30 6.48
N THR A 426 23.89 8.04 6.32
CA THR A 426 24.75 8.41 7.45
C THR A 426 24.07 9.37 8.44
N ALA A 427 23.06 10.11 7.99
CA ALA A 427 22.30 11.06 8.81
C ALA A 427 20.88 10.55 9.11
N VAL A 428 20.24 9.90 8.15
CA VAL A 428 18.89 9.35 8.26
C VAL A 428 19.01 7.85 8.46
N ASN A 429 18.98 7.37 9.70
CA ASN A 429 19.02 5.96 10.03
C ASN A 429 18.47 5.70 11.44
N VAL A 430 18.09 4.45 11.71
CA VAL A 430 17.50 4.05 12.98
C VAL A 430 18.45 4.36 14.16
N ALA A 431 19.73 3.96 14.08
CA ALA A 431 20.68 4.11 15.19
C ALA A 431 20.94 5.58 15.57
N ALA A 432 20.99 6.47 14.58
CA ALA A 432 21.15 7.91 14.83
C ALA A 432 19.91 8.50 15.50
N GLN A 433 18.71 8.02 15.15
CA GLN A 433 17.45 8.55 15.62
C GLN A 433 16.99 7.93 16.96
N GLU A 434 17.44 6.72 17.31
CA GLU A 434 17.00 5.96 18.49
C GLU A 434 17.13 6.75 19.79
N ASN A 435 18.23 7.44 19.98
CA ASN A 435 18.55 8.18 21.20
C ASN A 435 18.24 9.69 21.13
N ASP A 436 17.80 10.19 19.98
CA ASP A 436 17.40 11.58 19.81
C ASP A 436 15.89 11.73 20.03
N GLN A 437 15.50 12.27 21.18
CA GLN A 437 14.09 12.51 21.52
C GLN A 437 13.36 13.43 20.54
N GLY A 438 14.09 14.26 19.80
CA GLY A 438 13.55 15.14 18.77
C GLY A 438 13.47 14.51 17.39
N SER A 439 13.92 13.26 17.21
CA SER A 439 13.96 12.55 15.93
C SER A 439 12.58 12.21 15.36
N ASP A 440 12.56 11.89 14.07
CA ASP A 440 11.35 11.45 13.38
C ASP A 440 10.87 10.08 13.90
N LEU A 441 11.81 9.17 14.18
CA LEU A 441 11.52 7.86 14.79
C LEU A 441 10.81 8.00 16.14
N ASN A 442 11.32 8.85 17.02
CA ASN A 442 10.73 9.03 18.35
C ASN A 442 9.41 9.82 18.27
N TYR A 443 9.26 10.71 17.29
CA TYR A 443 7.98 11.35 16.99
C TYR A 443 6.94 10.31 16.51
N PHE A 444 7.32 9.42 15.60
CA PHE A 444 6.47 8.31 15.15
C PHE A 444 6.01 7.43 16.33
N ARG A 445 6.94 7.01 17.19
CA ARG A 445 6.62 6.23 18.42
C ARG A 445 5.68 6.98 19.35
N ALA A 446 5.83 8.28 19.49
CA ALA A 446 4.93 9.10 20.30
C ALA A 446 3.51 9.13 19.70
N LEU A 447 3.38 9.24 18.37
CA LEU A 447 2.11 9.19 17.67
C LEU A 447 1.42 7.83 17.81
N THR A 448 2.15 6.73 17.61
CA THR A 448 1.58 5.38 17.73
C THR A 448 1.13 5.09 19.14
N LYS A 449 1.93 5.48 20.14
CA LYS A 449 1.58 5.36 21.56
C LYS A 449 0.34 6.20 21.92
N LEU A 450 0.26 7.44 21.41
CA LEU A 450 -0.89 8.32 21.62
C LEU A 450 -2.15 7.70 21.00
N ARG A 451 -2.06 7.19 19.77
CA ARG A 451 -3.17 6.51 19.10
C ARG A 451 -3.66 5.31 19.88
N GLN A 452 -2.75 4.42 20.30
CA GLN A 452 -3.10 3.22 21.07
C GLN A 452 -3.74 3.53 22.44
N GLY A 453 -3.34 4.63 23.06
CA GLY A 453 -3.86 5.09 24.34
C GLY A 453 -5.15 5.91 24.26
N SER A 454 -5.71 6.14 23.07
CA SER A 454 -6.88 6.99 22.86
C SER A 454 -8.00 6.24 22.14
N GLU A 455 -9.15 6.10 22.80
CA GLU A 455 -10.35 5.53 22.19
C GLU A 455 -10.85 6.45 21.05
N ALA A 456 -10.76 7.77 21.24
CA ALA A 456 -11.11 8.72 20.21
C ALA A 456 -10.30 8.53 18.93
N LEU A 457 -8.98 8.28 19.01
CA LEU A 457 -8.12 8.09 17.84
C LEU A 457 -8.27 6.71 17.20
N THR A 458 -8.59 5.67 17.95
CA THR A 458 -8.76 4.31 17.43
C THR A 458 -10.17 4.06 16.91
N ALA A 459 -11.20 4.31 17.73
CA ALA A 459 -12.60 3.96 17.48
C ALA A 459 -13.51 5.17 17.19
N GLY A 460 -13.07 6.38 17.54
CA GLY A 460 -13.91 7.58 17.55
C GLY A 460 -14.38 8.01 16.16
N ASN A 461 -15.47 8.76 16.16
CA ASN A 461 -15.98 9.42 14.98
C ASN A 461 -15.04 10.54 14.51
N TYR A 462 -15.17 10.91 13.24
CA TYR A 462 -14.46 12.03 12.64
C TYR A 462 -15.43 13.20 12.40
N ARG A 463 -14.95 14.42 12.67
CA ARG A 463 -15.65 15.66 12.32
C ARG A 463 -14.64 16.73 11.89
N SER A 464 -14.75 17.17 10.65
CA SER A 464 -13.96 18.29 10.11
C SER A 464 -14.33 19.61 10.83
N LEU A 465 -13.34 20.49 10.97
CA LEU A 465 -13.54 21.83 11.53
C LEU A 465 -13.42 22.91 10.44
N ASP A 466 -14.21 23.96 10.59
CA ASP A 466 -13.98 25.21 9.87
C ASP A 466 -12.87 26.00 10.58
N THR A 467 -11.67 25.97 10.02
CA THR A 467 -10.50 26.67 10.58
C THR A 467 -10.46 28.16 10.21
N GLY A 468 -11.46 28.67 9.50
CA GLY A 468 -11.56 30.09 9.11
C GLY A 468 -10.53 30.53 8.06
N THR A 469 -9.71 29.62 7.55
CA THR A 469 -8.65 29.90 6.57
C THR A 469 -9.10 29.62 5.12
N GLY A 470 -10.43 29.63 4.87
CA GLY A 470 -11.05 29.18 3.63
C GLY A 470 -10.80 30.09 2.44
N MET A 471 -10.26 29.54 1.36
CA MET A 471 -10.49 30.04 0.00
C MET A 471 -11.74 29.38 -0.61
N PRO A 472 -12.48 30.06 -1.50
CA PRO A 472 -13.68 29.51 -2.13
C PRO A 472 -13.35 28.31 -3.02
N MET A 473 -14.19 27.28 -2.97
CA MET A 473 -14.09 26.07 -3.77
C MET A 473 -14.10 26.38 -5.27
N GLN A 474 -13.05 25.99 -5.99
CA GLN A 474 -13.12 25.86 -7.44
C GLN A 474 -13.65 24.45 -7.78
N GLN A 475 -14.79 24.40 -8.45
CA GLN A 475 -15.35 23.17 -9.00
C GLN A 475 -14.50 22.70 -10.18
N GLY A 476 -13.98 21.48 -10.10
CA GLY A 476 -13.27 20.84 -11.20
C GLY A 476 -12.88 19.41 -10.85
N ALA A 477 -13.83 18.47 -10.95
CA ALA A 477 -13.52 17.05 -10.90
C ALA A 477 -12.80 16.65 -12.19
N THR A 478 -11.55 16.21 -12.09
CA THR A 478 -10.83 15.58 -13.20
C THR A 478 -10.52 14.14 -12.83
N ALA A 479 -10.85 13.24 -13.75
CA ALA A 479 -10.67 11.80 -13.66
C ALA A 479 -9.24 11.41 -13.25
N LEU A 480 -9.15 10.38 -12.40
CA LEU A 480 -7.93 9.68 -11.99
C LEU A 480 -7.30 8.95 -13.18
N THR A 481 -6.47 9.65 -13.92
CA THR A 481 -5.54 9.03 -14.88
C THR A 481 -4.14 9.47 -14.52
N GLY A 482 -3.23 8.50 -14.36
CA GLY A 482 -1.85 8.69 -13.93
C GLY A 482 -1.22 9.96 -14.49
N GLY A 483 -1.09 10.96 -13.65
CA GLY A 483 -0.51 12.25 -14.00
C GLY A 483 0.90 12.36 -13.45
N SER A 484 1.83 12.75 -14.31
CA SER A 484 3.17 13.17 -13.93
C SER A 484 3.14 14.12 -12.73
N PHE A 485 3.93 13.81 -11.71
CA PHE A 485 4.11 14.66 -10.54
C PHE A 485 4.64 16.04 -10.98
N GLN A 486 3.77 17.03 -11.03
CA GLN A 486 4.21 18.42 -11.09
C GLN A 486 4.67 18.80 -9.68
N ASN A 487 5.83 19.46 -9.57
CA ASN A 487 6.35 20.04 -8.33
C ASN A 487 5.23 20.80 -7.61
N VAL A 488 4.65 20.16 -6.60
CA VAL A 488 3.57 20.76 -5.81
C VAL A 488 4.22 21.82 -4.92
N ARG A 489 3.89 23.08 -5.15
CA ARG A 489 4.24 24.13 -4.18
C ARG A 489 3.57 23.79 -2.85
N PRO A 490 4.26 23.94 -1.68
CA PRO A 490 3.63 23.72 -0.38
C PRO A 490 2.27 24.42 -0.34
N GLY A 491 1.23 23.66 0.03
CA GLY A 491 -0.13 24.15 0.05
C GLY A 491 -0.31 25.25 1.09
N THR A 492 -1.27 26.12 0.87
CA THR A 492 -1.63 27.19 1.81
C THR A 492 -2.83 26.76 2.63
N GLY A 493 -2.76 26.90 3.96
CA GLY A 493 -3.91 26.76 4.85
C GLY A 493 -3.77 25.68 5.93
N VAL A 494 -4.71 25.69 6.84
CA VAL A 494 -4.80 24.77 7.97
C VAL A 494 -5.95 23.79 7.74
N PHE A 495 -5.69 22.50 7.99
CA PHE A 495 -6.71 21.48 8.10
C PHE A 495 -6.86 21.08 9.57
N GLY A 496 -8.08 21.20 10.11
CA GLY A 496 -8.41 20.82 11.48
C GLY A 496 -9.57 19.83 11.52
N PHE A 497 -9.51 18.88 12.45
CA PHE A 497 -10.61 17.95 12.70
C PHE A 497 -10.61 17.47 14.15
N VAL A 498 -11.77 16.97 14.59
CA VAL A 498 -11.95 16.37 15.91
C VAL A 498 -12.26 14.88 15.76
N ARG A 499 -11.64 14.08 16.61
CA ARG A 499 -11.95 12.67 16.84
C ARG A 499 -12.67 12.56 18.19
N GLU A 500 -13.79 11.84 18.22
CA GLU A 500 -14.66 11.79 19.40
C GLU A 500 -15.10 10.35 19.71
N ALA A 501 -14.90 9.92 20.98
CA ALA A 501 -15.41 8.65 21.51
C ALA A 501 -15.89 8.86 22.96
N GLY A 502 -17.20 8.70 23.22
CA GLY A 502 -17.77 8.98 24.53
C GLY A 502 -17.48 10.42 24.98
N GLU A 503 -16.78 10.55 26.10
CA GLU A 503 -16.35 11.85 26.63
C GLU A 503 -14.95 12.28 26.12
N GLU A 504 -14.21 11.37 25.49
CA GLU A 504 -12.88 11.68 24.96
C GLU A 504 -13.00 12.42 23.62
N ARG A 505 -12.33 13.57 23.55
CA ARG A 505 -12.26 14.41 22.35
C ARG A 505 -10.81 14.80 22.08
N VAL A 506 -10.36 14.54 20.86
CA VAL A 506 -9.03 14.88 20.38
C VAL A 506 -9.13 15.77 19.16
N LEU A 507 -8.61 16.99 19.28
CA LEU A 507 -8.49 17.95 18.19
C LEU A 507 -7.12 17.78 17.52
N VAL A 508 -7.10 17.70 16.20
CA VAL A 508 -5.89 17.66 15.38
C VAL A 508 -5.87 18.88 14.48
N LEU A 509 -4.76 19.60 14.48
CA LEU A 509 -4.52 20.78 13.65
C LEU A 509 -3.26 20.58 12.82
N LEU A 510 -3.34 20.79 11.51
CA LEU A 510 -2.31 20.53 10.53
C LEU A 510 -2.06 21.78 9.68
N ASN A 511 -0.87 22.36 9.74
CA ASN A 511 -0.47 23.49 8.90
C ASN A 511 0.28 23.00 7.66
N PHE A 512 -0.36 23.09 6.51
CA PHE A 512 0.21 22.74 5.21
C PHE A 512 1.05 23.87 4.61
N GLY A 513 1.10 25.05 5.25
CA GLY A 513 1.88 26.19 4.85
C GLY A 513 3.20 26.30 5.61
N THR A 514 4.04 27.24 5.18
CA THR A 514 5.33 27.58 5.81
C THR A 514 5.22 28.75 6.79
N GLU A 515 4.09 29.44 6.80
CA GLU A 515 3.83 30.59 7.64
C GLU A 515 3.08 30.21 8.90
N ASP A 516 3.34 30.94 9.99
CA ASP A 516 2.61 30.80 11.24
C ASP A 516 1.16 31.27 11.08
N VAL A 517 0.22 30.54 11.64
CA VAL A 517 -1.21 30.85 11.60
C VAL A 517 -1.74 31.09 13.00
N ALA A 518 -2.33 32.25 13.24
CA ALA A 518 -3.05 32.52 14.49
C ALA A 518 -4.35 31.71 14.52
N LEU A 519 -4.57 30.98 15.62
CA LEU A 519 -5.73 30.15 15.84
C LEU A 519 -6.75 30.90 16.74
N ASN A 520 -7.99 30.96 16.31
CA ASN A 520 -9.10 31.46 17.11
C ASN A 520 -10.21 30.40 17.11
N LEU A 521 -9.95 29.28 17.79
CA LEU A 521 -10.87 28.13 17.84
C LEU A 521 -11.43 27.99 19.25
N PRO A 522 -12.77 28.00 19.42
CA PRO A 522 -13.42 27.77 20.72
C PRO A 522 -12.98 26.46 21.38
N GLU A 523 -12.68 25.43 20.59
CA GLU A 523 -12.22 24.11 21.03
C GLU A 523 -10.90 24.17 21.79
N LEU A 524 -10.08 25.19 21.59
CA LEU A 524 -8.79 25.35 22.29
C LEU A 524 -8.95 25.98 23.69
N HIS A 525 -10.13 26.48 24.06
CA HIS A 525 -10.34 27.02 25.39
C HIS A 525 -10.33 25.90 26.45
N GLY A 526 -9.31 25.90 27.29
CA GLY A 526 -9.11 24.86 28.31
C GLY A 526 -8.54 23.55 27.79
N ALA A 527 -8.14 23.49 26.52
CA ALA A 527 -7.51 22.32 25.91
C ALA A 527 -6.09 22.07 26.43
N ALA A 528 -5.68 20.79 26.44
CA ALA A 528 -4.32 20.38 26.78
C ALA A 528 -3.60 19.87 25.56
N LEU A 529 -2.42 20.43 25.22
CA LEU A 529 -1.58 19.94 24.14
C LEU A 529 -1.04 18.54 24.52
N LEU A 530 -1.29 17.55 23.66
CA LEU A 530 -0.82 16.18 23.81
C LEU A 530 0.49 15.93 23.07
N LEU A 531 0.60 16.50 21.84
CA LEU A 531 1.79 16.33 21.00
C LEU A 531 1.90 17.49 19.99
N SER A 532 3.13 17.95 19.72
CA SER A 532 3.47 18.87 18.62
C SER A 532 4.61 18.29 17.78
N SER A 533 4.51 18.42 16.47
CA SER A 533 5.54 17.97 15.52
C SER A 533 6.85 18.75 15.62
N HIS A 534 6.83 19.95 16.20
CA HIS A 534 8.01 20.79 16.42
C HIS A 534 8.69 20.54 17.75
N GLY A 535 8.20 19.59 18.56
CA GLY A 535 8.70 19.34 19.90
C GLY A 535 8.33 20.48 20.87
N GLY A 536 8.72 20.31 22.11
CA GLY A 536 8.43 21.23 23.21
C GLY A 536 7.59 20.54 24.27
N ASP A 537 8.02 20.65 25.54
CA ASP A 537 7.23 20.19 26.67
C ASP A 537 5.89 20.95 26.65
N GLY A 538 4.79 20.20 26.47
CA GLY A 538 3.42 20.74 26.44
C GLY A 538 3.00 21.57 27.67
N MET A 539 3.93 21.82 28.61
CA MET A 539 3.70 22.58 29.83
C MET A 539 4.09 24.05 29.79
N ASN A 540 4.80 24.55 28.73
CA ASN A 540 5.38 25.89 28.81
C ASN A 540 5.12 26.85 27.63
N SER A 541 4.34 26.54 26.62
CA SER A 541 3.90 27.56 25.69
C SER A 541 2.42 27.91 25.95
N GLY A 542 2.18 28.89 26.80
CA GLY A 542 0.85 29.51 26.97
C GLY A 542 0.36 30.25 25.72
N ARG A 543 0.51 29.66 24.55
CA ARG A 543 0.09 30.12 23.24
C ARG A 543 -0.63 29.00 22.50
N ALA A 544 -1.81 28.60 22.99
CA ALA A 544 -2.80 27.84 22.22
C ALA A 544 -3.31 28.63 20.98
N GLU A 545 -2.66 29.74 20.65
CA GLU A 545 -3.14 30.72 19.67
C GLU A 545 -2.35 30.69 18.36
N VAL A 546 -1.26 29.91 18.24
CA VAL A 546 -0.43 29.90 17.04
C VAL A 546 -0.08 28.47 16.63
N LEU A 547 -0.37 28.15 15.39
CA LEU A 547 0.10 26.95 14.70
C LEU A 547 1.22 27.38 13.75
N ARG A 548 2.46 26.95 14.05
CA ARG A 548 3.63 27.36 13.26
C ARG A 548 3.60 26.76 11.85
N GLY A 549 4.36 27.34 10.94
CA GLY A 549 4.54 26.80 9.60
C GLY A 549 5.04 25.34 9.65
N ASN A 550 4.47 24.44 8.85
CA ASN A 550 4.79 23.01 8.82
C ASN A 550 4.58 22.29 10.17
N GLU A 551 3.68 22.77 11.00
CA GLU A 551 3.40 22.16 12.31
C GLU A 551 2.11 21.36 12.31
N ALA A 552 2.14 20.23 13.03
CA ALA A 552 0.97 19.49 13.46
C ALA A 552 0.85 19.55 14.98
N GLN A 553 -0.36 19.80 15.49
CA GLN A 553 -0.65 19.80 16.91
C GLN A 553 -1.84 18.89 17.21
N ILE A 554 -1.75 18.13 18.30
CA ILE A 554 -2.79 17.24 18.81
C ILE A 554 -3.15 17.69 20.23
N TRP A 555 -4.44 17.96 20.45
CA TRP A 555 -4.97 18.51 21.69
C TRP A 555 -6.05 17.62 22.29
N ARG A 556 -6.04 17.46 23.60
CA ARG A 556 -7.24 17.00 24.32
C ARG A 556 -8.13 18.20 24.56
N VAL A 557 -9.39 18.11 24.14
CA VAL A 557 -10.40 19.16 24.31
C VAL A 557 -11.51 18.68 25.22
N GLY A 558 -12.09 19.61 25.99
CA GLY A 558 -13.14 19.30 26.97
C GLY A 558 -14.53 19.03 26.37
#